data_019cb14526ef99b393e85959370ca50d
#
_entry.id   019cb14526ef99b393e85959370ca50d
#
_cell.length_a   1.000
_cell.length_b   1.000
_cell.length_c   1.000
_cell.angle_alpha   90.00
_cell.angle_beta   90.00
_cell.angle_gamma   90.00
#
_symmetry.space_group_name_H-M   'P 1'
#
loop_
_entity.id
_entity.type
_entity.pdbx_description
1 polymer ?
#
loop_
_entity_poly.entity_id
_entity_poly.type
_entity_poly.pdbx_seq_one_letter_code
_entity_poly.pdbx_strand_id
1 'polypeptide(L)'
;IFDEFPERVLYRNIQGSLIRSILSPGNIFRLLSPFYGRTDLMADNFNQRIFDDKTYGDLLARKTRPYIIINTTDMARGSRLGFTQGMFDLFYSDLSSYPVGNAVAASAAFPGLLAPMALVNYPKPETFKPPQWLEKSPDLHPSIIPDNPKQYLETSRKNIYVLDGGVSDNLGLLPIIMGMDGHYSDDRISSVIPEKVPDKIIIITVNAAGATKQRWELNAGFPGLINTLLAAGTTPLGNFSQAQIGYMRQQIAYHNSLKEIKKQVEHQATAHGVSIDVPALDISGTEYHFVEVAFEQMPNGEERDHVSTIPTTFSLPNEDVDRVCAAAKTILENNLDFQHLLDTLRPPINNEP
;
A
#
# COMPACT_ATOMS: atom_id res chain seq x y z
N ILE A 1 12.04 -15.69 4.94
CA ILE A 1 10.79 -15.31 4.25
C ILE A 1 11.03 -15.21 2.73
N PHE A 2 12.04 -14.45 2.28
CA PHE A 2 12.26 -14.24 0.83
C PHE A 2 12.60 -15.52 0.09
N ASP A 3 13.38 -16.42 0.67
CA ASP A 3 13.79 -17.68 0.06
C ASP A 3 12.62 -18.67 -0.12
N GLU A 4 11.63 -18.64 0.78
CA GLU A 4 10.47 -19.52 0.74
C GLU A 4 9.25 -18.89 0.05
N PHE A 5 9.26 -17.57 -0.16
CA PHE A 5 8.12 -16.84 -0.71
C PHE A 5 7.70 -17.32 -2.11
N PRO A 6 8.64 -17.57 -3.05
CA PRO A 6 8.28 -18.10 -4.36
C PRO A 6 7.50 -19.41 -4.26
N GLU A 7 8.00 -20.37 -3.49
CA GLU A 7 7.39 -21.69 -3.31
C GLU A 7 6.05 -21.65 -2.58
N ARG A 8 5.96 -20.78 -1.56
CA ARG A 8 4.75 -20.67 -0.72
C ARG A 8 3.63 -19.89 -1.39
N VAL A 9 3.96 -18.92 -2.25
CA VAL A 9 2.99 -17.96 -2.80
C VAL A 9 2.98 -17.97 -4.33
N LEU A 10 4.12 -17.70 -4.98
CA LEU A 10 4.15 -17.39 -6.41
C LEU A 10 3.86 -18.61 -7.28
N TYR A 11 4.48 -19.77 -6.99
CA TYR A 11 4.28 -21.02 -7.75
C TYR A 11 3.11 -21.86 -7.25
N ARG A 12 2.39 -21.37 -6.24
CA ARG A 12 1.31 -22.14 -5.64
C ARG A 12 -0.04 -21.85 -6.31
N ASN A 13 -0.78 -22.92 -6.62
CA ASN A 13 -2.15 -22.77 -7.09
C ASN A 13 -3.10 -22.45 -5.91
N ILE A 14 -3.11 -21.17 -5.49
CA ILE A 14 -3.97 -20.67 -4.41
C ILE A 14 -5.43 -20.74 -4.84
N GLN A 15 -5.75 -20.41 -6.11
CA GLN A 15 -7.11 -20.45 -6.64
C GLN A 15 -7.72 -21.87 -6.56
N GLY A 16 -6.99 -22.87 -6.99
CA GLY A 16 -7.44 -24.27 -6.90
C GLY A 16 -7.61 -24.74 -5.44
N SER A 17 -6.79 -24.22 -4.53
CA SER A 17 -6.94 -24.47 -3.08
C SER A 17 -8.22 -23.85 -2.54
N LEU A 18 -8.54 -22.61 -2.90
CA LEU A 18 -9.76 -21.91 -2.49
C LEU A 18 -11.01 -22.61 -3.03
N ILE A 19 -11.02 -22.98 -4.30
CA ILE A 19 -12.15 -23.72 -4.91
C ILE A 19 -12.41 -25.02 -4.17
N ARG A 20 -11.35 -25.81 -3.90
CA ARG A 20 -11.50 -27.05 -3.12
C ARG A 20 -12.00 -26.80 -1.71
N SER A 21 -11.56 -25.71 -1.06
CA SER A 21 -12.04 -25.33 0.26
C SER A 21 -13.52 -24.94 0.24
N ILE A 22 -14.00 -24.22 -0.79
CA ILE A 22 -15.43 -23.88 -0.96
C ILE A 22 -16.27 -25.15 -1.11
N LEU A 23 -15.79 -26.12 -1.87
CA LEU A 23 -16.52 -27.37 -2.15
C LEU A 23 -16.50 -28.37 -0.98
N SER A 24 -15.75 -28.09 0.09
CA SER A 24 -15.74 -28.94 1.27
C SER A 24 -17.09 -28.89 2.00
N PRO A 25 -17.72 -30.04 2.35
CA PRO A 25 -19.02 -30.06 3.01
C PRO A 25 -19.09 -29.19 4.28
N GLY A 26 -18.06 -29.23 5.13
CA GLY A 26 -17.99 -28.41 6.34
C GLY A 26 -18.00 -26.91 6.03
N ASN A 27 -17.32 -26.46 4.98
CA ASN A 27 -17.26 -25.05 4.61
C ASN A 27 -18.53 -24.59 3.89
N ILE A 28 -19.22 -25.48 3.17
CA ILE A 28 -20.52 -25.16 2.60
C ILE A 28 -21.49 -24.75 3.71
N PHE A 29 -21.55 -25.50 4.82
CA PHE A 29 -22.38 -25.14 5.97
C PHE A 29 -21.94 -23.83 6.63
N ARG A 30 -20.64 -23.56 6.74
CA ARG A 30 -20.13 -22.28 7.28
C ARG A 30 -20.50 -21.10 6.37
N LEU A 31 -20.47 -21.27 5.06
CA LEU A 31 -20.81 -20.23 4.07
C LEU A 31 -22.32 -19.92 4.02
N LEU A 32 -23.18 -20.75 4.60
CA LEU A 32 -24.59 -20.43 4.82
C LEU A 32 -24.81 -19.46 5.98
N SER A 33 -23.79 -19.24 6.83
CA SER A 33 -23.85 -18.28 7.92
C SER A 33 -23.78 -16.85 7.37
N PRO A 34 -24.59 -15.91 7.87
CA PRO A 34 -24.47 -14.50 7.50
C PRO A 34 -23.20 -13.83 8.07
N PHE A 35 -22.47 -14.51 8.94
CA PHE A 35 -21.26 -14.01 9.60
C PHE A 35 -19.97 -14.61 9.06
N TYR A 36 -20.03 -15.43 8.00
CA TYR A 36 -18.86 -16.08 7.40
C TYR A 36 -18.98 -16.10 5.88
N GLY A 37 -18.09 -15.39 5.22
CA GLY A 37 -18.10 -15.22 3.78
C GLY A 37 -16.93 -15.92 3.08
N ARG A 38 -16.86 -15.75 1.75
CA ARG A 38 -15.75 -16.28 0.93
C ARG A 38 -14.41 -15.68 1.31
N THR A 39 -14.38 -14.45 1.80
CA THR A 39 -13.16 -13.78 2.26
C THR A 39 -12.65 -14.38 3.56
N ASP A 40 -13.56 -14.76 4.48
CA ASP A 40 -13.16 -15.44 5.73
C ASP A 40 -12.58 -16.83 5.42
N LEU A 41 -13.16 -17.54 4.46
CA LEU A 41 -12.61 -18.82 4.00
C LEU A 41 -11.22 -18.66 3.35
N MET A 42 -11.00 -17.57 2.61
CA MET A 42 -9.69 -17.23 2.06
C MET A 42 -8.71 -16.90 3.18
N ALA A 43 -9.14 -16.15 4.19
CA ALA A 43 -8.33 -15.84 5.38
C ALA A 43 -7.89 -17.10 6.12
N ASP A 44 -8.81 -18.04 6.37
CA ASP A 44 -8.48 -19.35 6.97
C ASP A 44 -7.42 -20.08 6.14
N ASN A 45 -7.55 -20.08 4.83
CA ASN A 45 -6.58 -20.72 3.93
C ASN A 45 -5.21 -20.04 3.98
N PHE A 46 -5.19 -18.71 3.99
CA PHE A 46 -3.94 -17.94 4.08
C PHE A 46 -3.25 -18.15 5.43
N ASN A 47 -3.99 -18.08 6.52
CA ASN A 47 -3.43 -18.31 7.86
C ASN A 47 -2.74 -19.68 7.93
N GLN A 48 -3.45 -20.76 7.56
CA GLN A 48 -2.94 -22.12 7.71
C GLN A 48 -1.82 -22.45 6.72
N ARG A 49 -1.85 -21.93 5.49
CA ARG A 49 -0.98 -22.40 4.41
C ARG A 49 0.15 -21.47 4.02
N ILE A 50 0.02 -20.19 4.34
CA ILE A 50 0.98 -19.16 3.94
C ILE A 50 1.66 -18.56 5.17
N PHE A 51 0.85 -18.19 6.18
CA PHE A 51 1.33 -17.42 7.32
C PHE A 51 1.55 -18.23 8.60
N ASP A 52 1.33 -19.56 8.58
CA ASP A 52 1.52 -20.46 9.73
C ASP A 52 0.79 -19.96 11.00
N ASP A 53 -0.46 -19.47 10.82
CA ASP A 53 -1.33 -18.87 11.83
C ASP A 53 -0.70 -17.70 12.61
N LYS A 54 0.26 -16.98 12.00
CA LYS A 54 0.93 -15.85 12.64
C LYS A 54 0.02 -14.64 12.77
N THR A 55 0.18 -13.96 13.91
CA THR A 55 -0.49 -12.70 14.22
C THR A 55 0.43 -11.50 14.03
N TYR A 56 -0.12 -10.28 14.08
CA TYR A 56 0.70 -9.07 14.14
C TYR A 56 1.63 -9.04 15.36
N GLY A 57 1.20 -9.59 16.50
CA GLY A 57 2.05 -9.73 17.67
C GLY A 57 3.29 -10.59 17.43
N ASP A 58 3.16 -11.68 16.66
CA ASP A 58 4.31 -12.50 16.25
C ASP A 58 5.30 -11.71 15.37
N LEU A 59 4.80 -10.82 14.50
CA LEU A 59 5.65 -9.95 13.68
C LEU A 59 6.42 -8.95 14.55
N LEU A 60 5.72 -8.30 15.50
CA LEU A 60 6.31 -7.32 16.41
C LEU A 60 7.33 -7.96 17.36
N ALA A 61 7.07 -9.19 17.84
CA ALA A 61 7.98 -9.92 18.74
C ALA A 61 9.35 -10.20 18.12
N ARG A 62 9.44 -10.28 16.79
CA ARG A 62 10.71 -10.50 16.08
C ARG A 62 11.68 -9.32 16.19
N LYS A 63 11.19 -8.11 16.51
CA LYS A 63 11.98 -6.86 16.56
C LYS A 63 12.84 -6.62 15.31
N THR A 64 12.43 -7.17 14.18
CA THR A 64 13.13 -7.08 12.89
C THR A 64 12.30 -6.26 11.90
N ARG A 65 12.98 -5.64 10.97
CA ARG A 65 12.35 -4.97 9.82
C ARG A 65 11.96 -6.01 8.76
N PRO A 66 11.02 -5.73 7.86
CA PRO A 66 10.34 -4.45 7.63
C PRO A 66 9.12 -4.22 8.55
N TYR A 67 8.67 -2.96 8.67
CA TYR A 67 7.34 -2.63 9.16
C TYR A 67 6.34 -2.82 8.02
N ILE A 68 5.25 -3.53 8.27
CA ILE A 68 4.28 -3.91 7.24
C ILE A 68 2.96 -3.20 7.53
N ILE A 69 2.46 -2.46 6.55
CA ILE A 69 1.11 -1.88 6.55
C ILE A 69 0.30 -2.57 5.46
N ILE A 70 -0.76 -3.27 5.85
CA ILE A 70 -1.72 -3.85 4.91
C ILE A 70 -2.89 -2.88 4.81
N ASN A 71 -3.20 -2.45 3.58
CA ASN A 71 -4.25 -1.48 3.32
C ASN A 71 -5.55 -2.17 2.95
N THR A 72 -6.65 -1.61 3.42
CA THR A 72 -8.02 -1.95 3.01
C THR A 72 -8.79 -0.66 2.76
N THR A 73 -10.00 -0.78 2.22
CA THR A 73 -10.92 0.33 2.02
C THR A 73 -12.15 0.17 2.91
N ASP A 74 -12.48 1.18 3.71
CA ASP A 74 -13.78 1.26 4.39
C ASP A 74 -14.89 1.38 3.35
N MET A 75 -15.69 0.33 3.21
CA MET A 75 -16.73 0.22 2.19
C MET A 75 -17.78 1.35 2.28
N ALA A 76 -18.08 1.83 3.49
CA ALA A 76 -19.08 2.85 3.70
C ALA A 76 -18.62 4.26 3.30
N ARG A 77 -17.29 4.48 3.28
CA ARG A 77 -16.71 5.81 3.07
C ARG A 77 -15.79 5.91 1.86
N GLY A 78 -15.35 4.78 1.33
CA GLY A 78 -14.34 4.76 0.28
C GLY A 78 -12.97 5.24 0.73
N SER A 79 -12.75 5.41 2.05
CA SER A 79 -11.49 5.85 2.60
C SER A 79 -10.56 4.67 2.88
N ARG A 80 -9.24 4.92 2.79
CA ARG A 80 -8.21 3.97 3.15
C ARG A 80 -8.29 3.62 4.64
N LEU A 81 -8.16 2.33 4.97
CA LEU A 81 -8.01 1.83 6.31
C LEU A 81 -6.77 0.92 6.36
N GLY A 82 -5.69 1.39 6.99
CA GLY A 82 -4.48 0.60 7.18
C GLY A 82 -4.56 -0.25 8.45
N PHE A 83 -4.09 -1.49 8.37
CA PHE A 83 -3.91 -2.33 9.56
C PHE A 83 -2.70 -1.86 10.34
N THR A 84 -2.90 -0.83 11.14
CA THR A 84 -1.95 -0.28 12.11
C THR A 84 -2.58 -0.24 13.49
N GLN A 85 -1.77 -0.30 14.55
CA GLN A 85 -2.32 -0.25 15.90
C GLN A 85 -3.02 1.10 16.15
N GLY A 86 -2.49 2.21 15.60
CA GLY A 86 -3.13 3.52 15.72
C GLY A 86 -4.58 3.52 15.22
N MET A 87 -4.86 2.87 14.08
CA MET A 87 -6.23 2.71 13.59
C MET A 87 -7.05 1.78 14.48
N PHE A 88 -6.47 0.68 14.99
CA PHE A 88 -7.16 -0.26 15.87
C PHE A 88 -7.46 0.33 17.25
N ASP A 89 -6.65 1.27 17.73
CA ASP A 89 -6.95 2.04 18.95
C ASP A 89 -8.28 2.80 18.80
N LEU A 90 -8.61 3.31 17.59
CA LEU A 90 -9.90 3.97 17.34
C LEU A 90 -11.09 3.00 17.41
N PHE A 91 -10.85 1.73 17.15
CA PHE A 91 -11.85 0.66 17.26
C PHE A 91 -11.93 0.09 18.68
N TYR A 92 -11.09 0.58 19.59
CA TYR A 92 -10.89 0.02 20.92
C TYR A 92 -10.52 -1.46 20.85
N SER A 93 -9.58 -1.80 19.98
CA SER A 93 -9.14 -3.15 19.66
C SER A 93 -7.61 -3.25 19.63
N ASP A 94 -7.09 -4.45 19.90
CA ASP A 94 -5.67 -4.76 19.85
C ASP A 94 -5.31 -5.51 18.56
N LEU A 95 -4.54 -4.85 17.70
CA LEU A 95 -4.06 -5.43 16.45
C LEU A 95 -3.11 -6.61 16.68
N SER A 96 -2.42 -6.66 17.84
CA SER A 96 -1.41 -7.70 18.09
C SER A 96 -2.00 -9.12 18.03
N SER A 97 -3.25 -9.27 18.41
CA SER A 97 -3.98 -10.55 18.37
C SER A 97 -4.54 -10.90 17.00
N TYR A 98 -4.51 -9.96 16.04
CA TYR A 98 -5.16 -10.13 14.74
C TYR A 98 -4.30 -10.98 13.80
N PRO A 99 -4.87 -12.05 13.17
CA PRO A 99 -4.12 -12.90 12.25
C PRO A 99 -3.71 -12.14 10.97
N VAL A 100 -2.47 -12.32 10.54
CA VAL A 100 -1.93 -11.67 9.33
C VAL A 100 -2.71 -12.06 8.08
N GLY A 101 -3.08 -13.34 7.94
CA GLY A 101 -3.84 -13.82 6.79
C GLY A 101 -5.23 -13.19 6.68
N ASN A 102 -5.86 -12.78 7.79
CA ASN A 102 -7.12 -12.05 7.75
C ASN A 102 -6.96 -10.66 7.14
N ALA A 103 -5.91 -9.94 7.53
CA ALA A 103 -5.62 -8.63 6.96
C ALA A 103 -5.30 -8.72 5.45
N VAL A 104 -4.50 -9.72 5.04
CA VAL A 104 -4.18 -9.96 3.62
C VAL A 104 -5.43 -10.35 2.83
N ALA A 105 -6.29 -11.21 3.38
CA ALA A 105 -7.55 -11.58 2.72
C ALA A 105 -8.50 -10.38 2.59
N ALA A 106 -8.59 -9.53 3.61
CA ALA A 106 -9.37 -8.30 3.56
C ALA A 106 -8.84 -7.33 2.49
N SER A 107 -7.50 -7.19 2.40
CA SER A 107 -6.83 -6.37 1.38
C SER A 107 -7.04 -6.87 -0.05
N ALA A 108 -7.30 -8.15 -0.23
CA ALA A 108 -7.57 -8.79 -1.52
C ALA A 108 -9.07 -9.00 -1.80
N ALA A 109 -9.95 -8.45 -0.95
CA ALA A 109 -11.40 -8.62 -1.06
C ALA A 109 -12.01 -7.74 -2.17
N PHE A 110 -11.67 -8.06 -3.44
CA PHE A 110 -12.15 -7.29 -4.59
C PHE A 110 -13.68 -7.38 -4.73
N PRO A 111 -14.36 -6.22 -4.88
CA PRO A 111 -15.82 -6.17 -5.00
C PRO A 111 -16.33 -7.04 -6.14
N GLY A 112 -17.37 -7.85 -5.84
CA GLY A 112 -17.98 -8.78 -6.80
C GLY A 112 -17.37 -10.18 -6.83
N LEU A 113 -16.07 -10.34 -6.53
CA LEU A 113 -15.42 -11.64 -6.41
C LEU A 113 -15.48 -12.18 -4.98
N LEU A 114 -15.18 -11.34 -4.02
CA LEU A 114 -15.12 -11.65 -2.60
C LEU A 114 -16.11 -10.78 -1.81
N ALA A 115 -16.51 -11.28 -0.64
CA ALA A 115 -17.36 -10.52 0.28
C ALA A 115 -16.50 -9.52 1.08
N PRO A 116 -17.05 -8.36 1.48
CA PRO A 116 -16.40 -7.50 2.46
C PRO A 116 -16.12 -8.24 3.76
N MET A 117 -14.99 -7.94 4.41
CA MET A 117 -14.71 -8.46 5.75
C MET A 117 -15.22 -7.46 6.81
N ALA A 118 -15.78 -7.96 7.91
CA ALA A 118 -16.27 -7.13 8.99
C ALA A 118 -15.22 -6.99 10.11
N LEU A 119 -14.91 -5.76 10.48
CA LEU A 119 -14.18 -5.43 11.70
C LEU A 119 -15.15 -4.90 12.75
N VAL A 120 -14.98 -5.30 14.00
CA VAL A 120 -15.84 -4.85 15.09
C VAL A 120 -15.29 -3.53 15.65
N ASN A 121 -16.15 -2.52 15.69
CA ASN A 121 -15.89 -1.28 16.40
C ASN A 121 -16.47 -1.42 17.83
N TYR A 122 -15.59 -1.71 18.79
CA TYR A 122 -16.00 -1.99 20.15
C TYR A 122 -16.52 -0.73 20.87
N PRO A 123 -17.53 -0.89 21.75
CA PRO A 123 -17.98 0.21 22.60
C PRO A 123 -16.81 0.74 23.46
N LYS A 124 -16.67 2.05 23.49
CA LYS A 124 -15.62 2.71 24.23
C LYS A 124 -16.12 3.05 25.64
N PRO A 125 -15.35 2.75 26.70
CA PRO A 125 -15.70 3.16 28.06
C PRO A 125 -15.63 4.69 28.21
N GLU A 126 -16.27 5.24 29.23
CA GLU A 126 -16.24 6.69 29.52
C GLU A 126 -14.81 7.22 29.78
N THR A 127 -13.92 6.34 30.22
CA THR A 127 -12.51 6.65 30.47
C THR A 127 -11.64 6.63 29.21
N PHE A 128 -12.21 6.24 28.06
CA PHE A 128 -11.48 6.18 26.80
C PHE A 128 -11.01 7.58 26.39
N LYS A 129 -9.73 7.69 26.07
CA LYS A 129 -9.14 8.90 25.50
C LYS A 129 -8.67 8.58 24.09
N PRO A 130 -9.09 9.39 23.10
CA PRO A 130 -8.58 9.26 21.75
C PRO A 130 -7.04 9.35 21.72
N PRO A 131 -6.38 8.68 20.79
CA PRO A 131 -4.93 8.82 20.61
C PRO A 131 -4.53 10.27 20.34
N GLN A 132 -3.40 10.73 20.90
CA GLN A 132 -2.94 12.12 20.76
C GLN A 132 -2.69 12.52 19.28
N TRP A 133 -2.28 11.57 18.45
CA TRP A 133 -2.06 11.83 17.04
C TRP A 133 -3.34 12.30 16.32
N LEU A 134 -4.52 11.87 16.77
CA LEU A 134 -5.79 12.26 16.20
C LEU A 134 -6.14 13.73 16.48
N GLU A 135 -5.67 14.27 17.61
CA GLU A 135 -5.86 15.69 17.96
C GLU A 135 -4.88 16.60 17.21
N LYS A 136 -3.68 16.09 16.96
CA LYS A 136 -2.61 16.82 16.26
C LYS A 136 -2.74 16.76 14.74
N SER A 137 -3.54 15.83 14.21
CA SER A 137 -3.79 15.75 12.77
C SER A 137 -4.61 16.96 12.36
N PRO A 138 -4.09 17.90 11.57
CA PRO A 138 -4.89 18.96 10.98
C PRO A 138 -6.05 18.35 10.22
N ASP A 139 -7.15 19.08 10.08
CA ASP A 139 -8.25 18.65 9.24
C ASP A 139 -7.67 18.40 7.84
N LEU A 140 -7.60 17.12 7.49
CA LEU A 140 -6.97 16.65 6.25
C LEU A 140 -7.54 17.42 5.08
N HIS A 141 -6.67 17.83 4.16
CA HIS A 141 -7.05 18.62 2.99
C HIS A 141 -8.20 17.91 2.27
N PRO A 142 -9.44 18.44 2.30
CA PRO A 142 -10.64 17.71 1.89
C PRO A 142 -10.64 17.33 0.40
N SER A 143 -9.68 17.86 -0.36
CA SER A 143 -9.65 17.75 -1.82
C SER A 143 -8.98 16.48 -2.36
N ILE A 144 -8.20 15.75 -1.56
CA ILE A 144 -7.45 14.60 -2.07
C ILE A 144 -7.86 13.29 -1.38
N ILE A 145 -8.28 13.34 -0.10
CA ILE A 145 -8.61 12.14 0.65
C ILE A 145 -9.83 12.40 1.54
N PRO A 146 -10.94 11.68 1.37
CA PRO A 146 -12.08 11.75 2.27
C PRO A 146 -11.79 10.95 3.56
N ASP A 147 -10.65 11.17 4.20
CA ASP A 147 -10.26 10.43 5.38
C ASP A 147 -10.40 11.30 6.64
N ASN A 148 -11.45 11.01 7.42
CA ASN A 148 -11.60 11.56 8.75
C ASN A 148 -11.61 10.42 9.78
N PRO A 149 -10.45 10.08 10.36
CA PRO A 149 -10.37 8.97 11.32
C PRO A 149 -11.23 9.19 12.59
N LYS A 150 -11.59 10.45 12.94
CA LYS A 150 -12.46 10.75 14.08
C LYS A 150 -13.83 10.06 14.01
N GLN A 151 -14.30 9.74 12.79
CA GLN A 151 -15.55 9.02 12.57
C GLN A 151 -15.60 7.62 13.19
N TYR A 152 -14.44 6.97 13.40
CA TYR A 152 -14.37 5.67 14.04
C TYR A 152 -14.59 5.75 15.56
N LEU A 153 -14.62 6.94 16.11
CA LEU A 153 -15.01 7.18 17.50
C LEU A 153 -16.54 7.10 17.68
N GLU A 154 -17.32 7.20 16.60
CA GLU A 154 -18.77 7.14 16.66
C GLU A 154 -19.25 5.76 17.11
N THR A 155 -19.97 5.71 18.24
CA THR A 155 -20.48 4.47 18.85
C THR A 155 -21.63 3.84 18.04
N SER A 156 -22.27 4.59 17.15
CA SER A 156 -23.32 4.10 16.24
C SER A 156 -22.81 3.11 15.19
N ARG A 157 -21.54 3.22 14.82
CA ARG A 157 -20.88 2.32 13.86
C ARG A 157 -20.36 1.07 14.58
N LYS A 158 -21.21 0.05 14.71
CA LYS A 158 -20.85 -1.21 15.39
C LYS A 158 -19.89 -2.07 14.57
N ASN A 159 -19.99 -2.03 13.25
CA ASN A 159 -19.15 -2.78 12.31
C ASN A 159 -18.60 -1.85 11.25
N ILE A 160 -17.37 -2.15 10.85
CA ILE A 160 -16.67 -1.51 9.74
C ILE A 160 -16.45 -2.60 8.70
N TYR A 161 -17.10 -2.48 7.56
CA TYR A 161 -16.92 -3.39 6.46
C TYR A 161 -15.78 -2.91 5.59
N VAL A 162 -14.77 -3.75 5.43
CA VAL A 162 -13.59 -3.45 4.62
C VAL A 162 -13.54 -4.34 3.39
N LEU A 163 -13.01 -3.78 2.33
CA LEU A 163 -12.79 -4.44 1.06
C LEU A 163 -11.40 -4.12 0.53
N ASP A 164 -11.09 -4.56 -0.68
CA ASP A 164 -9.79 -4.45 -1.33
C ASP A 164 -9.16 -3.07 -1.13
N GLY A 165 -7.90 -3.07 -0.70
CA GLY A 165 -7.12 -1.85 -0.46
C GLY A 165 -6.88 -1.03 -1.72
N GLY A 166 -6.82 -1.69 -2.87
CA GLY A 166 -6.66 -1.03 -4.15
C GLY A 166 -7.79 -0.08 -4.51
N VAL A 167 -8.99 -0.26 -3.92
CA VAL A 167 -10.13 0.63 -4.19
C VAL A 167 -9.87 2.07 -3.72
N SER A 168 -9.16 2.27 -2.63
CA SER A 168 -8.83 3.62 -2.10
C SER A 168 -7.37 4.01 -2.26
N ASP A 169 -6.44 3.05 -2.28
CA ASP A 169 -4.99 3.30 -2.35
C ASP A 169 -4.26 2.10 -2.96
N ASN A 170 -4.40 1.93 -4.26
CA ASN A 170 -3.88 0.77 -5.00
C ASN A 170 -2.35 0.60 -4.89
N LEU A 171 -1.62 1.69 -4.79
CA LEU A 171 -0.17 1.70 -4.73
C LEU A 171 0.38 1.84 -3.30
N GLY A 172 -0.48 2.06 -2.30
CA GLY A 172 -0.05 2.28 -0.93
C GLY A 172 0.71 3.58 -0.73
N LEU A 173 0.52 4.58 -1.61
CA LEU A 173 1.26 5.85 -1.56
C LEU A 173 0.65 6.89 -0.63
N LEU A 174 -0.65 6.79 -0.32
CA LEU A 174 -1.33 7.79 0.51
C LEU A 174 -0.67 8.03 1.87
N PRO A 175 -0.28 7.00 2.66
CA PRO A 175 0.36 7.25 3.95
C PRO A 175 1.71 7.96 3.82
N ILE A 176 2.43 7.73 2.71
CA ILE A 176 3.71 8.38 2.45
C ILE A 176 3.48 9.85 2.08
N ILE A 177 2.55 10.11 1.17
CA ILE A 177 2.14 11.47 0.76
C ILE A 177 1.72 12.28 1.99
N MET A 178 0.83 11.72 2.82
CA MET A 178 0.34 12.36 4.04
C MET A 178 1.47 12.64 5.03
N GLY A 179 2.42 11.72 5.16
CA GLY A 179 3.60 11.89 6.00
C GLY A 179 4.51 13.01 5.50
N MET A 180 4.70 13.16 4.19
CA MET A 180 5.49 14.25 3.60
C MET A 180 4.84 15.61 3.82
N ASP A 181 3.52 15.69 3.74
CA ASP A 181 2.75 16.92 3.97
C ASP A 181 2.63 17.30 5.46
N GLY A 182 3.21 16.51 6.37
CA GLY A 182 3.13 16.73 7.81
C GLY A 182 1.73 16.49 8.41
N HIS A 183 0.84 15.89 7.62
CA HIS A 183 -0.57 15.70 8.01
C HIS A 183 -0.82 14.40 8.78
N TYR A 184 0.15 13.50 8.87
CA TYR A 184 -0.03 12.21 9.52
C TYR A 184 1.12 11.91 10.48
N SER A 185 0.84 12.02 11.75
CA SER A 185 1.72 11.48 12.79
C SER A 185 0.96 10.39 13.56
N ASP A 186 0.89 9.18 12.99
CA ASP A 186 0.62 8.02 13.83
C ASP A 186 1.82 7.88 14.77
N ASP A 187 1.64 8.21 16.06
CA ASP A 187 2.71 8.18 17.07
C ASP A 187 3.40 6.80 17.16
N ARG A 188 2.78 5.75 16.61
CA ARG A 188 3.37 4.43 16.55
C ARG A 188 4.19 4.17 15.28
N ILE A 189 3.87 4.83 14.17
CA ILE A 189 4.78 4.88 13.03
C ILE A 189 6.00 5.72 13.41
N SER A 190 5.80 6.82 14.11
CA SER A 190 6.90 7.65 14.63
C SER A 190 7.81 6.90 15.63
N SER A 191 7.26 5.93 16.38
CA SER A 191 8.07 5.08 17.28
C SER A 191 8.94 4.05 16.53
N VAL A 192 8.64 3.79 15.26
CA VAL A 192 9.40 2.88 14.39
C VAL A 192 10.39 3.66 13.51
N ILE A 193 10.10 4.94 13.24
CA ILE A 193 11.04 5.86 12.60
C ILE A 193 12.11 6.26 13.63
N PRO A 194 13.40 6.24 13.28
CA PRO A 194 14.45 6.69 14.18
C PRO A 194 14.18 8.12 14.68
N GLU A 195 14.51 8.41 15.95
CA GLU A 195 14.44 9.78 16.51
C GLU A 195 15.17 10.80 15.63
N LYS A 196 16.20 10.35 14.91
CA LYS A 196 16.90 11.15 13.91
C LYS A 196 16.21 11.01 12.56
N VAL A 197 15.76 12.14 12.03
CA VAL A 197 15.23 12.23 10.66
C VAL A 197 16.30 11.69 9.69
N PRO A 198 15.97 10.74 8.82
CA PRO A 198 16.95 10.15 7.90
C PRO A 198 17.41 11.17 6.86
N ASP A 199 18.68 11.10 6.49
CA ASP A 199 19.24 11.98 5.47
C ASP A 199 18.64 11.72 4.07
N LYS A 200 18.19 10.48 3.83
CA LYS A 200 17.54 10.05 2.58
C LYS A 200 16.33 9.17 2.82
N ILE A 201 15.26 9.42 2.08
CA ILE A 201 14.07 8.56 2.00
C ILE A 201 13.95 8.07 0.56
N ILE A 202 13.91 6.76 0.41
CA ILE A 202 13.78 6.09 -0.89
C ILE A 202 12.39 5.45 -0.95
N ILE A 203 11.61 5.85 -1.94
CA ILE A 203 10.26 5.34 -2.19
C ILE A 203 10.32 4.51 -3.47
N ILE A 204 10.06 3.22 -3.36
CA ILE A 204 9.97 2.32 -4.51
C ILE A 204 8.53 1.85 -4.63
N THR A 205 7.88 2.24 -5.73
CA THR A 205 6.49 1.84 -6.02
C THR A 205 6.49 0.76 -7.10
N VAL A 206 5.79 -0.33 -6.82
CA VAL A 206 5.60 -1.41 -7.79
C VAL A 206 4.16 -1.36 -8.31
N ASN A 207 4.00 -0.98 -9.56
CA ASN A 207 2.73 -0.89 -10.25
C ASN A 207 2.58 -2.08 -11.22
N ALA A 208 1.89 -3.11 -10.77
CA ALA A 208 1.61 -4.30 -11.58
C ALA A 208 0.30 -4.17 -12.37
N ALA A 209 -0.20 -2.96 -12.61
CA ALA A 209 -1.35 -2.74 -13.46
C ALA A 209 -1.02 -3.20 -14.88
N GLY A 210 -1.70 -4.25 -15.34
CA GLY A 210 -1.64 -4.69 -16.72
C GLY A 210 -2.29 -3.64 -17.64
N ALA A 211 -1.80 -3.53 -18.86
CA ALA A 211 -2.49 -2.80 -19.90
C ALA A 211 -3.80 -3.52 -20.20
N THR A 212 -4.91 -3.04 -19.65
CA THR A 212 -6.23 -3.55 -20.00
C THR A 212 -6.53 -3.12 -21.43
N LYS A 213 -5.90 -3.80 -22.38
CA LYS A 213 -6.23 -3.65 -23.81
C LYS A 213 -7.50 -4.43 -24.13
N GLN A 214 -8.54 -4.23 -23.34
CA GLN A 214 -9.87 -4.65 -23.76
C GLN A 214 -10.32 -3.63 -24.81
N ARG A 215 -10.02 -3.93 -26.05
CA ARG A 215 -10.43 -3.15 -27.21
C ARG A 215 -11.90 -3.43 -27.49
N TRP A 216 -12.78 -3.05 -26.56
CA TRP A 216 -14.23 -3.23 -26.75
C TRP A 216 -14.72 -2.47 -27.97
N GLU A 217 -14.05 -1.38 -28.32
CA GLU A 217 -14.29 -0.58 -29.52
C GLU A 217 -14.06 -1.34 -30.85
N LEU A 218 -13.36 -2.47 -30.79
CA LEU A 218 -13.17 -3.32 -31.98
C LEU A 218 -14.25 -4.41 -32.12
N ASN A 219 -15.08 -4.60 -31.10
CA ASN A 219 -16.14 -5.59 -31.10
C ASN A 219 -17.49 -4.94 -31.41
N ALA A 220 -18.25 -5.52 -32.33
CA ALA A 220 -19.59 -5.03 -32.68
C ALA A 220 -20.66 -5.26 -31.58
N GLY A 221 -20.35 -6.01 -30.54
CA GLY A 221 -21.24 -6.37 -29.45
C GLY A 221 -21.00 -5.55 -28.18
N PHE A 222 -22.05 -5.31 -27.38
CA PHE A 222 -21.91 -4.67 -26.09
C PHE A 222 -21.12 -5.59 -25.13
N PRO A 223 -20.24 -5.01 -24.29
CA PRO A 223 -19.61 -5.76 -23.21
C PRO A 223 -20.67 -6.28 -22.25
N GLY A 224 -20.51 -7.54 -21.82
CA GLY A 224 -21.45 -8.15 -20.85
C GLY A 224 -21.46 -7.39 -19.51
N LEU A 225 -22.54 -7.54 -18.74
CA LEU A 225 -22.73 -6.83 -17.46
C LEU A 225 -21.54 -6.97 -16.51
N ILE A 226 -20.98 -8.19 -16.39
CA ILE A 226 -19.81 -8.44 -15.51
C ILE A 226 -18.61 -7.64 -15.97
N ASN A 227 -18.31 -7.64 -17.28
CA ASN A 227 -17.19 -6.88 -17.83
C ASN A 227 -17.39 -5.36 -17.63
N THR A 228 -18.62 -4.88 -17.77
CA THR A 228 -18.96 -3.48 -17.53
C THR A 228 -18.75 -3.08 -16.07
N LEU A 229 -19.19 -3.93 -15.12
CA LEU A 229 -19.01 -3.70 -13.70
C LEU A 229 -17.52 -3.76 -13.29
N LEU A 230 -16.76 -4.71 -13.84
CA LEU A 230 -15.32 -4.81 -13.61
C LEU A 230 -14.62 -3.55 -14.15
N ALA A 231 -14.94 -3.13 -15.36
CA ALA A 231 -14.36 -1.91 -15.95
C ALA A 231 -14.72 -0.66 -15.15
N ALA A 232 -15.97 -0.53 -14.73
CA ALA A 232 -16.42 0.59 -13.89
C ALA A 232 -15.68 0.63 -12.53
N GLY A 233 -15.28 -0.52 -11.99
CA GLY A 233 -14.47 -0.60 -10.77
C GLY A 233 -12.98 -0.34 -11.01
N THR A 234 -12.39 -0.93 -12.05
CA THR A 234 -10.93 -0.91 -12.25
C THR A 234 -10.42 0.35 -12.97
N THR A 235 -11.20 0.95 -13.88
CA THR A 235 -10.76 2.15 -14.61
C THR A 235 -10.50 3.35 -13.69
N PRO A 236 -11.40 3.70 -12.74
CA PRO A 236 -11.11 4.77 -11.78
C PRO A 236 -9.86 4.48 -10.92
N LEU A 237 -9.63 3.21 -10.53
CA LEU A 237 -8.45 2.81 -9.76
C LEU A 237 -7.15 3.11 -10.51
N GLY A 238 -7.10 2.76 -11.80
CA GLY A 238 -5.95 3.06 -12.66
C GLY A 238 -5.68 4.56 -12.77
N ASN A 239 -6.72 5.35 -13.03
CA ASN A 239 -6.62 6.81 -13.11
C ASN A 239 -6.16 7.43 -11.79
N PHE A 240 -6.68 6.93 -10.66
CA PHE A 240 -6.29 7.42 -9.34
C PHE A 240 -4.83 7.06 -9.02
N SER A 241 -4.39 5.86 -9.36
CA SER A 241 -2.98 5.44 -9.21
C SER A 241 -2.03 6.35 -9.98
N GLN A 242 -2.36 6.71 -11.23
CA GLN A 242 -1.55 7.64 -12.01
C GLN A 242 -1.53 9.05 -11.42
N ALA A 243 -2.67 9.53 -10.90
CA ALA A 243 -2.73 10.81 -10.20
C ALA A 243 -1.86 10.81 -8.93
N GLN A 244 -1.87 9.73 -8.15
CA GLN A 244 -1.01 9.58 -6.97
C GLN A 244 0.48 9.61 -7.33
N ILE A 245 0.89 8.90 -8.38
CA ILE A 245 2.27 8.93 -8.88
C ILE A 245 2.68 10.35 -9.29
N GLY A 246 1.82 11.02 -10.06
CA GLY A 246 2.06 12.41 -10.48
C GLY A 246 2.21 13.36 -9.28
N TYR A 247 1.31 13.25 -8.32
CA TYR A 247 1.38 14.05 -7.09
C TYR A 247 2.63 13.76 -6.25
N MET A 248 2.99 12.48 -6.09
CA MET A 248 4.21 12.08 -5.38
C MET A 248 5.46 12.68 -6.04
N ARG A 249 5.58 12.59 -7.36
CA ARG A 249 6.71 13.18 -8.10
C ARG A 249 6.77 14.71 -7.90
N GLN A 250 5.62 15.37 -7.91
CA GLN A 250 5.54 16.81 -7.67
C GLN A 250 5.97 17.18 -6.26
N GLN A 251 5.52 16.46 -5.25
CA GLN A 251 5.89 16.69 -3.85
C GLN A 251 7.39 16.48 -3.63
N ILE A 252 7.95 15.42 -4.18
CA ILE A 252 9.39 15.16 -4.10
C ILE A 252 10.20 16.27 -4.76
N ALA A 253 9.82 16.69 -5.96
CA ALA A 253 10.49 17.79 -6.65
C ALA A 253 10.40 19.11 -5.84
N TYR A 254 9.26 19.38 -5.24
CA TYR A 254 9.06 20.54 -4.35
C TYR A 254 9.99 20.49 -3.13
N HIS A 255 9.99 19.37 -2.39
CA HIS A 255 10.85 19.21 -1.21
C HIS A 255 12.34 19.31 -1.55
N ASN A 256 12.77 18.65 -2.63
CA ASN A 256 14.17 18.71 -3.06
C ASN A 256 14.58 20.13 -3.52
N SER A 257 13.69 20.86 -4.19
CA SER A 257 13.92 22.24 -4.57
C SER A 257 14.04 23.18 -3.37
N LEU A 258 13.19 23.02 -2.37
CA LEU A 258 13.27 23.81 -1.15
C LEU A 258 14.57 23.53 -0.39
N LYS A 259 15.02 22.28 -0.30
CA LYS A 259 16.30 21.91 0.29
C LYS A 259 17.48 22.63 -0.41
N GLU A 260 17.44 22.69 -1.72
CA GLU A 260 18.50 23.36 -2.49
C GLU A 260 18.46 24.88 -2.30
N ILE A 261 17.28 25.49 -2.27
CA ILE A 261 17.12 26.92 -1.95
C ILE A 261 17.67 27.22 -0.55
N LYS A 262 17.34 26.39 0.45
CA LYS A 262 17.87 26.55 1.81
C LYS A 262 19.40 26.55 1.82
N LYS A 263 20.03 25.59 1.17
CA LYS A 263 21.52 25.53 1.05
C LYS A 263 22.11 26.79 0.42
N GLN A 264 21.48 27.30 -0.66
CA GLN A 264 21.95 28.52 -1.34
C GLN A 264 21.82 29.73 -0.44
N VAL A 265 20.69 29.87 0.30
CA VAL A 265 20.48 30.98 1.24
C VAL A 265 21.49 30.91 2.39
N GLU A 266 21.70 29.75 3.00
CA GLU A 266 22.69 29.57 4.08
C GLU A 266 24.12 29.87 3.61
N HIS A 267 24.47 29.41 2.41
CA HIS A 267 25.79 29.69 1.82
C HIS A 267 26.02 31.20 1.58
N GLN A 268 24.99 31.90 1.03
CA GLN A 268 25.08 33.35 0.82
C GLN A 268 25.12 34.12 2.14
N ALA A 269 24.29 33.73 3.12
CA ALA A 269 24.31 34.34 4.45
C ALA A 269 25.66 34.23 5.12
N THR A 270 26.27 33.04 5.09
CA THR A 270 27.61 32.79 5.62
C THR A 270 28.66 33.64 4.93
N ALA A 271 28.63 33.78 3.60
CA ALA A 271 29.53 34.59 2.82
C ALA A 271 29.45 36.10 3.19
N HIS A 272 28.29 36.56 3.67
CA HIS A 272 28.05 37.94 4.13
C HIS A 272 28.16 38.10 5.64
N GLY A 273 28.56 37.07 6.40
CA GLY A 273 28.72 37.12 7.86
C GLY A 273 27.36 37.24 8.60
N VAL A 274 26.27 36.88 7.97
CA VAL A 274 24.92 36.93 8.54
C VAL A 274 24.45 35.51 8.88
N SER A 275 23.94 35.32 10.10
CA SER A 275 23.22 34.09 10.46
C SER A 275 21.73 34.29 10.15
N ILE A 276 21.18 33.50 9.25
CA ILE A 276 19.76 33.52 8.91
C ILE A 276 19.16 32.22 9.44
N ASP A 277 18.21 32.35 10.38
CA ASP A 277 17.29 31.28 10.71
C ASP A 277 16.03 31.47 9.86
N VAL A 278 15.69 30.47 9.04
CA VAL A 278 14.51 30.52 8.16
C VAL A 278 13.50 29.46 8.66
N PRO A 279 12.75 29.76 9.73
CA PRO A 279 11.81 28.79 10.33
C PRO A 279 10.75 28.31 9.36
N ALA A 280 10.36 29.14 8.38
CA ALA A 280 9.40 28.79 7.34
C ALA A 280 9.96 27.75 6.33
N LEU A 281 11.25 27.48 6.35
CA LEU A 281 11.95 26.46 5.58
C LEU A 281 12.50 25.37 6.51
N ASP A 282 11.83 25.05 7.60
CA ASP A 282 12.12 23.87 8.42
C ASP A 282 11.79 22.59 7.67
N ILE A 283 12.47 22.47 6.54
CA ILE A 283 12.46 21.29 5.70
C ILE A 283 13.50 20.40 6.34
N SER A 284 13.07 19.23 6.77
CA SER A 284 13.98 18.17 7.14
C SER A 284 15.09 18.11 6.10
N GLY A 285 16.36 18.06 6.52
CA GLY A 285 17.49 17.92 5.58
C GLY A 285 17.44 16.67 4.71
N THR A 286 16.29 15.97 4.71
CA THR A 286 16.00 14.72 4.01
C THR A 286 15.93 14.93 2.51
N GLU A 287 16.60 14.07 1.78
CA GLU A 287 16.53 13.95 0.32
C GLU A 287 15.56 12.81 -0.04
N TYR A 288 14.65 13.09 -0.96
CA TYR A 288 13.65 12.12 -1.39
C TYR A 288 14.00 11.59 -2.78
N HIS A 289 13.96 10.25 -2.92
CA HIS A 289 14.11 9.55 -4.19
C HIS A 289 12.86 8.73 -4.47
N PHE A 290 12.41 8.73 -5.72
CA PHE A 290 11.24 7.98 -6.15
C PHE A 290 11.57 7.10 -7.34
N VAL A 291 11.33 5.80 -7.19
CA VAL A 291 11.52 4.82 -8.25
C VAL A 291 10.17 4.14 -8.48
N GLU A 292 9.69 4.20 -9.70
CA GLU A 292 8.51 3.44 -10.14
C GLU A 292 8.96 2.20 -10.89
N VAL A 293 8.34 1.05 -10.59
CA VAL A 293 8.52 -0.22 -11.30
C VAL A 293 7.18 -0.57 -11.93
N ALA A 294 7.03 -0.36 -13.23
CA ALA A 294 5.79 -0.58 -13.96
C ALA A 294 6.06 -1.22 -15.33
N PHE A 295 5.16 -2.06 -15.82
CA PHE A 295 5.33 -2.76 -17.10
C PHE A 295 5.50 -1.81 -18.29
N GLU A 296 4.92 -0.60 -18.21
CA GLU A 296 5.07 0.44 -19.23
C GLU A 296 6.52 0.91 -19.40
N GLN A 297 7.36 0.71 -18.39
CA GLN A 297 8.78 1.08 -18.42
C GLN A 297 9.68 0.02 -19.06
N MET A 298 9.14 -1.17 -19.36
CA MET A 298 9.87 -2.14 -20.15
C MET A 298 10.14 -1.63 -21.58
N PRO A 299 11.25 -2.02 -22.19
CA PRO A 299 11.46 -1.82 -23.63
C PRO A 299 10.28 -2.38 -24.43
N ASN A 300 9.89 -1.66 -25.50
CA ASN A 300 8.82 -2.13 -26.39
C ASN A 300 9.20 -3.46 -27.03
N GLY A 301 8.27 -4.41 -27.06
CA GLY A 301 8.49 -5.73 -27.65
C GLY A 301 7.49 -6.77 -27.15
N GLU A 302 7.59 -7.98 -27.70
CA GLU A 302 6.67 -9.08 -27.39
C GLU A 302 6.63 -9.42 -25.90
N GLU A 303 7.75 -9.34 -25.20
CA GLU A 303 7.82 -9.65 -23.76
C GLU A 303 7.02 -8.65 -22.94
N ARG A 304 7.16 -7.34 -23.21
CA ARG A 304 6.33 -6.30 -22.56
C ARG A 304 4.85 -6.52 -22.86
N ASP A 305 4.52 -6.80 -24.12
CA ASP A 305 3.14 -7.05 -24.52
C ASP A 305 2.56 -8.27 -23.81
N HIS A 306 3.36 -9.34 -23.66
CA HIS A 306 2.95 -10.56 -22.95
C HIS A 306 2.69 -10.25 -21.46
N VAL A 307 3.68 -9.75 -20.72
CA VAL A 307 3.54 -9.53 -19.26
C VAL A 307 2.44 -8.52 -18.93
N SER A 308 2.23 -7.53 -19.80
CA SER A 308 1.15 -6.54 -19.63
C SER A 308 -0.25 -7.13 -19.79
N THR A 309 -0.39 -8.31 -20.38
CA THR A 309 -1.67 -8.99 -20.61
C THR A 309 -1.92 -10.15 -19.65
N ILE A 310 -0.98 -10.46 -18.76
CA ILE A 310 -1.16 -11.49 -17.72
C ILE A 310 -2.35 -11.10 -16.84
N PRO A 311 -3.34 -12.00 -16.67
CA PRO A 311 -4.55 -11.69 -15.92
C PRO A 311 -4.28 -11.61 -14.42
N THR A 312 -5.01 -10.77 -13.71
CA THR A 312 -5.03 -10.78 -12.23
C THR A 312 -5.74 -12.04 -11.74
N THR A 313 -4.99 -12.96 -11.14
CA THR A 313 -5.48 -14.26 -10.68
C THR A 313 -4.68 -14.76 -9.48
N PHE A 314 -5.24 -15.68 -8.71
CA PHE A 314 -4.54 -16.37 -7.61
C PHE A 314 -3.77 -17.63 -8.05
N SER A 315 -3.60 -17.83 -9.34
CA SER A 315 -2.80 -18.92 -9.90
C SER A 315 -2.34 -18.55 -11.29
N LEU A 316 -1.04 -18.52 -11.50
CA LEU A 316 -0.41 -18.33 -12.79
C LEU A 316 0.38 -19.59 -13.18
N PRO A 317 0.56 -19.86 -14.48
CA PRO A 317 1.59 -20.79 -14.94
C PRO A 317 2.97 -20.36 -14.42
N ASN A 318 3.83 -21.31 -14.07
CA ASN A 318 5.17 -21.01 -13.55
C ASN A 318 5.98 -20.15 -14.53
N GLU A 319 5.83 -20.39 -15.83
CA GLU A 319 6.48 -19.59 -16.87
C GLU A 319 6.09 -18.10 -16.81
N ASP A 320 4.81 -17.80 -16.57
CA ASP A 320 4.35 -16.41 -16.44
C ASP A 320 4.88 -15.76 -15.15
N VAL A 321 4.99 -16.54 -14.05
CA VAL A 321 5.63 -16.08 -12.81
C VAL A 321 7.08 -15.70 -13.07
N ASP A 322 7.85 -16.56 -13.75
CA ASP A 322 9.25 -16.33 -14.09
C ASP A 322 9.41 -15.09 -14.97
N ARG A 323 8.53 -14.91 -15.98
CA ARG A 323 8.52 -13.73 -16.86
C ARG A 323 8.25 -12.45 -16.09
N VAL A 324 7.27 -12.43 -15.17
CA VAL A 324 6.99 -11.26 -14.33
C VAL A 324 8.19 -10.91 -13.43
N CYS A 325 8.83 -11.91 -12.83
CA CYS A 325 10.05 -11.70 -12.02
C CYS A 325 11.21 -11.14 -12.88
N ALA A 326 11.40 -11.68 -14.09
CA ALA A 326 12.41 -11.17 -15.02
C ALA A 326 12.09 -9.76 -15.52
N ALA A 327 10.81 -9.44 -15.74
CA ALA A 327 10.37 -8.11 -16.13
C ALA A 327 10.72 -7.08 -15.06
N ALA A 328 10.46 -7.35 -13.77
CA ALA A 328 10.82 -6.45 -12.67
C ALA A 328 12.33 -6.14 -12.65
N LYS A 329 13.17 -7.16 -12.87
CA LYS A 329 14.64 -6.97 -12.97
C LYS A 329 15.01 -6.09 -14.17
N THR A 330 14.46 -6.40 -15.35
CA THR A 330 14.71 -5.62 -16.57
C THR A 330 14.29 -4.16 -16.42
N ILE A 331 13.15 -3.90 -15.77
CA ILE A 331 12.69 -2.54 -15.49
C ILE A 331 13.70 -1.81 -14.61
N LEU A 332 14.12 -2.40 -13.49
CA LEU A 332 15.07 -1.76 -12.58
C LEU A 332 16.43 -1.51 -13.24
N GLU A 333 16.93 -2.45 -14.03
CA GLU A 333 18.21 -2.29 -14.75
C GLU A 333 18.17 -1.16 -15.77
N ASN A 334 17.02 -0.83 -16.34
CA ASN A 334 16.86 0.23 -17.34
C ASN A 334 16.25 1.52 -16.76
N ASN A 335 15.88 1.54 -15.49
CA ASN A 335 15.22 2.70 -14.86
C ASN A 335 16.25 3.75 -14.46
N LEU A 336 16.17 4.93 -15.08
CA LEU A 336 17.12 6.02 -14.83
C LEU A 336 17.08 6.54 -13.38
N ASP A 337 15.88 6.61 -12.78
CA ASP A 337 15.74 7.04 -11.39
C ASP A 337 16.45 6.06 -10.44
N PHE A 338 16.35 4.75 -10.73
CA PHE A 338 17.03 3.71 -9.96
C PHE A 338 18.54 3.75 -10.15
N GLN A 339 19.03 3.95 -11.37
CA GLN A 339 20.47 4.09 -11.64
C GLN A 339 21.05 5.33 -10.93
N HIS A 340 20.35 6.46 -11.02
CA HIS A 340 20.74 7.67 -10.30
C HIS A 340 20.78 7.44 -8.78
N LEU A 341 19.77 6.75 -8.22
CA LEU A 341 19.75 6.37 -6.82
C LEU A 341 20.97 5.53 -6.44
N LEU A 342 21.32 4.51 -7.23
CA LEU A 342 22.50 3.68 -6.99
C LEU A 342 23.79 4.49 -6.98
N ASP A 343 23.93 5.47 -7.87
CA ASP A 343 25.09 6.35 -7.90
C ASP A 343 25.19 7.21 -6.62
N THR A 344 24.06 7.68 -6.08
CA THR A 344 24.05 8.45 -4.82
C THR A 344 24.34 7.61 -3.57
N LEU A 345 24.18 6.29 -3.65
CA LEU A 345 24.42 5.35 -2.55
C LEU A 345 25.84 4.77 -2.57
N ARG A 346 26.58 4.90 -3.68
CA ARG A 346 27.98 4.46 -3.75
C ARG A 346 28.82 5.35 -2.84
N PRO A 347 29.72 4.77 -2.01
CA PRO A 347 30.66 5.57 -1.26
C PRO A 347 31.50 6.38 -2.24
N PRO A 348 31.91 7.62 -1.88
CA PRO A 348 32.82 8.39 -2.70
C PRO A 348 34.10 7.55 -2.96
N ILE A 349 34.47 7.44 -4.23
CA ILE A 349 35.71 6.79 -4.60
C ILE A 349 36.80 7.67 -4.00
N ASN A 350 37.43 7.22 -2.92
CA ASN A 350 38.60 7.86 -2.39
C ASN A 350 39.72 7.69 -3.46
N ASN A 351 39.81 8.65 -4.34
CA ASN A 351 41.02 8.86 -5.09
C ASN A 351 42.01 9.49 -4.12
N GLU A 352 42.63 8.68 -3.26
CA GLU A 352 43.90 9.09 -2.66
C GLU A 352 44.97 9.02 -3.75
N PRO A 353 45.74 10.10 -3.87
CA PRO A 353 46.79 10.19 -4.89
C PRO A 353 47.99 9.26 -4.61
#